data_7988905e3da268f6fdbbea70346cbae9
#
_entry.id   7988905e3da268f6fdbbea70346cbae9
#
_cell.length_a   1.000
_cell.length_b   1.000
_cell.length_c   1.000
_cell.angle_alpha   90.00
_cell.angle_beta   90.00
_cell.angle_gamma   90.00
#
_symmetry.space_group_name_H-M   'P 1'
#
loop_
_entity.id
_entity.type
_entity.pdbx_description
1 polymer ?
#
loop_
_entity_poly.entity_id
_entity_poly.type
_entity_poly.pdbx_seq_one_letter_code
_entity_poly.pdbx_strand_id
1 'polypeptide(L)'
;MHQYLFFIGDFPIRAYGLILALAITCGGLVAYYLMKKDGRGWHIHMPDFMITIGVAGLIGARLWDVFFLDWAYYHNHLLEIPFVWQGGMAIQGGVVFGTLAGYIYCKKHAIDFLAFADLVAPAAILGQSIGRMANLMNGDAFGHPTGGDFGILYPTTTLAYKTYGAQPLWPAEIWEGQIDVLIFVFLLFFSSFRHKKGQIFCLYVALYSLSRFFLEFLRGDYVTPTLGLHSAQVTSLIVIVAAIIAWIYLQIKGQDNISPTDLTEDDQLVALAKTDTITKTRKRGK
;
A
#
# COMPACT_ATOMS: atom_id res chain seq x y z
N MET A 1 21.58 -5.57 -13.37
CA MET A 1 20.28 -4.89 -13.38
C MET A 1 19.93 -4.53 -14.80
N HIS A 2 18.76 -4.89 -15.27
CA HIS A 2 18.29 -4.59 -16.62
C HIS A 2 17.02 -3.75 -16.51
N GLN A 3 17.10 -2.47 -16.89
CA GLN A 3 15.94 -1.57 -16.93
C GLN A 3 14.93 -1.99 -18.00
N TYR A 4 15.44 -2.58 -19.09
CA TYR A 4 14.65 -3.11 -20.21
C TYR A 4 14.84 -4.64 -20.28
N LEU A 5 13.74 -5.38 -20.35
CA LEU A 5 13.78 -6.84 -20.44
C LEU A 5 13.86 -7.32 -21.89
N PHE A 6 13.03 -6.76 -22.76
CA PHE A 6 12.99 -7.06 -24.19
C PHE A 6 12.24 -5.94 -24.93
N PHE A 7 12.29 -6.00 -26.26
CA PHE A 7 11.60 -5.05 -27.13
C PHE A 7 10.56 -5.79 -27.97
N ILE A 8 9.39 -5.18 -28.15
CA ILE A 8 8.35 -5.63 -29.08
C ILE A 8 8.32 -4.60 -30.22
N GLY A 9 9.03 -4.89 -31.32
CA GLY A 9 9.36 -3.87 -32.31
C GLY A 9 10.19 -2.77 -31.67
N ASP A 10 9.78 -1.52 -31.78
CA ASP A 10 10.45 -0.36 -31.18
C ASP A 10 9.97 -0.05 -29.73
N PHE A 11 9.00 -0.82 -29.21
CA PHE A 11 8.44 -0.59 -27.88
C PHE A 11 9.21 -1.35 -26.80
N PRO A 12 9.90 -0.63 -25.87
CA PRO A 12 10.68 -1.25 -24.80
C PRO A 12 9.77 -1.73 -23.66
N ILE A 13 9.88 -3.00 -23.28
CA ILE A 13 9.27 -3.54 -22.07
C ILE A 13 10.20 -3.30 -20.88
N ARG A 14 9.78 -2.40 -20.00
CA ARG A 14 10.56 -2.04 -18.81
C ARG A 14 10.32 -3.05 -17.69
N ALA A 15 11.41 -3.49 -17.04
CA ALA A 15 11.37 -4.37 -15.87
C ALA A 15 10.49 -3.79 -14.75
N TYR A 16 10.58 -2.49 -14.52
CA TYR A 16 9.77 -1.77 -13.52
C TYR A 16 8.26 -2.01 -13.69
N GLY A 17 7.73 -1.79 -14.89
CA GLY A 17 6.30 -1.96 -15.15
C GLY A 17 5.82 -3.40 -14.98
N LEU A 18 6.63 -4.38 -15.43
CA LEU A 18 6.28 -5.80 -15.29
C LEU A 18 6.29 -6.23 -13.81
N ILE A 19 7.31 -5.84 -13.04
CA ILE A 19 7.39 -6.17 -11.61
C ILE A 19 6.25 -5.49 -10.85
N LEU A 20 5.90 -4.25 -11.17
CA LEU A 20 4.77 -3.55 -10.55
C LEU A 20 3.44 -4.25 -10.86
N ALA A 21 3.22 -4.69 -12.10
CA ALA A 21 2.04 -5.48 -12.47
C ALA A 21 1.99 -6.81 -11.68
N LEU A 22 3.14 -7.48 -11.53
CA LEU A 22 3.25 -8.69 -10.71
C LEU A 22 2.95 -8.40 -9.23
N ALA A 23 3.46 -7.30 -8.68
CA ALA A 23 3.20 -6.87 -7.30
C ALA A 23 1.71 -6.66 -7.04
N ILE A 24 1.03 -5.95 -7.94
CA ILE A 24 -0.41 -5.71 -7.88
C ILE A 24 -1.19 -7.03 -7.99
N THR A 25 -0.81 -7.90 -8.91
CA THR A 25 -1.46 -9.19 -9.12
C THR A 25 -1.28 -10.10 -7.90
N CYS A 26 -0.06 -10.26 -7.41
CA CYS A 26 0.23 -11.08 -6.22
C CYS A 26 -0.50 -10.55 -4.98
N GLY A 27 -0.44 -9.23 -4.73
CA GLY A 27 -1.19 -8.60 -3.64
C GLY A 27 -2.69 -8.85 -3.78
N GLY A 28 -3.25 -8.64 -4.98
CA GLY A 28 -4.66 -8.89 -5.25
C GLY A 28 -5.08 -10.34 -5.03
N LEU A 29 -4.27 -11.30 -5.45
CA LEU A 29 -4.53 -12.74 -5.25
C LEU A 29 -4.49 -13.10 -3.76
N VAL A 30 -3.54 -12.55 -3.00
CA VAL A 30 -3.47 -12.78 -1.55
C VAL A 30 -4.69 -12.18 -0.85
N ALA A 31 -5.08 -10.95 -1.16
CA ALA A 31 -6.28 -10.34 -0.61
C ALA A 31 -7.54 -11.15 -0.96
N TYR A 32 -7.67 -11.58 -2.21
CA TYR A 32 -8.76 -12.46 -2.65
C TYR A 32 -8.81 -13.75 -1.83
N TYR A 33 -7.67 -14.40 -1.64
CA TYR A 33 -7.58 -15.63 -0.85
C TYR A 33 -7.96 -15.41 0.62
N LEU A 34 -7.44 -14.35 1.24
CA LEU A 34 -7.75 -14.00 2.63
C LEU A 34 -9.25 -13.71 2.81
N MET A 35 -9.86 -12.95 1.90
CA MET A 35 -11.29 -12.67 1.90
C MET A 35 -12.15 -13.92 1.66
N LYS A 36 -11.68 -14.85 0.81
CA LYS A 36 -12.35 -16.12 0.58
C LYS A 36 -12.32 -16.99 1.82
N LYS A 37 -11.16 -17.05 2.50
CA LYS A 37 -10.98 -17.79 3.76
C LYS A 37 -11.83 -17.21 4.88
N ASP A 38 -11.96 -15.88 4.94
CA ASP A 38 -12.76 -15.16 5.92
C ASP A 38 -14.27 -15.51 5.87
N GLY A 39 -14.80 -15.91 4.73
CA GLY A 39 -16.16 -16.44 4.59
C GLY A 39 -17.28 -15.39 4.46
N ARG A 40 -17.01 -14.07 4.52
CA ARG A 40 -18.01 -13.00 4.34
C ARG A 40 -18.44 -12.81 2.88
N GLY A 41 -17.81 -13.52 1.94
CA GLY A 41 -18.13 -13.42 0.51
C GLY A 41 -17.54 -12.19 -0.21
N TRP A 42 -16.72 -11.40 0.46
CA TRP A 42 -16.18 -10.14 -0.09
C TRP A 42 -15.15 -10.35 -1.20
N HIS A 43 -14.59 -11.54 -1.34
CA HIS A 43 -13.62 -11.88 -2.38
C HIS A 43 -14.14 -11.63 -3.81
N ILE A 44 -15.46 -11.71 -4.02
CA ILE A 44 -16.07 -11.44 -5.34
C ILE A 44 -15.92 -9.98 -5.76
N HIS A 45 -15.79 -9.06 -4.80
CA HIS A 45 -15.60 -7.63 -5.04
C HIS A 45 -14.14 -7.25 -5.31
N MET A 46 -13.18 -8.16 -5.08
CA MET A 46 -11.76 -7.81 -5.13
C MET A 46 -11.29 -7.32 -6.51
N PRO A 47 -11.68 -7.91 -7.65
CA PRO A 47 -11.28 -7.40 -8.97
C PRO A 47 -11.78 -5.97 -9.22
N ASP A 48 -13.05 -5.71 -8.99
CA ASP A 48 -13.66 -4.38 -9.19
C ASP A 48 -13.10 -3.35 -8.21
N PHE A 49 -12.85 -3.76 -6.98
CA PHE A 49 -12.20 -2.93 -5.98
C PHE A 49 -10.79 -2.51 -6.42
N MET A 50 -9.97 -3.45 -6.89
CA MET A 50 -8.61 -3.15 -7.37
C MET A 50 -8.63 -2.18 -8.55
N ILE A 51 -9.52 -2.36 -9.52
CA ILE A 51 -9.67 -1.44 -10.65
C ILE A 51 -10.08 -0.06 -10.13
N THR A 52 -11.06 0.00 -9.24
CA THR A 52 -11.59 1.26 -8.69
C THR A 52 -10.49 2.06 -7.98
N ILE A 53 -9.76 1.42 -7.05
CA ILE A 53 -8.69 2.10 -6.31
C ILE A 53 -7.49 2.43 -7.20
N GLY A 54 -7.18 1.57 -8.18
CA GLY A 54 -6.09 1.80 -9.13
C GLY A 54 -6.34 3.01 -10.01
N VAL A 55 -7.53 3.11 -10.62
CA VAL A 55 -7.91 4.26 -11.45
C VAL A 55 -7.99 5.53 -10.61
N ALA A 56 -8.65 5.48 -9.45
CA ALA A 56 -8.75 6.65 -8.57
C ALA A 56 -7.37 7.08 -8.05
N GLY A 57 -6.51 6.12 -7.70
CA GLY A 57 -5.13 6.39 -7.28
C GLY A 57 -4.30 7.03 -8.38
N LEU A 58 -4.40 6.56 -9.62
CA LEU A 58 -3.71 7.13 -10.78
C LEU A 58 -4.14 8.59 -11.00
N ILE A 59 -5.45 8.83 -11.02
CA ILE A 59 -6.01 10.18 -11.17
C ILE A 59 -5.56 11.07 -10.01
N GLY A 60 -5.66 10.56 -8.78
CA GLY A 60 -5.28 11.30 -7.57
C GLY A 60 -3.80 11.65 -7.54
N ALA A 61 -2.92 10.73 -7.92
CA ALA A 61 -1.49 10.96 -8.02
C ALA A 61 -1.16 12.09 -9.00
N ARG A 62 -1.84 12.11 -10.16
CA ARG A 62 -1.66 13.16 -11.15
C ARG A 62 -2.22 14.51 -10.68
N LEU A 63 -3.43 14.53 -10.14
CA LEU A 63 -4.03 15.78 -9.63
C LEU A 63 -3.21 16.37 -8.49
N TRP A 64 -2.67 15.53 -7.61
CA TRP A 64 -1.83 16.02 -6.52
C TRP A 64 -0.55 16.67 -7.04
N ASP A 65 0.12 16.05 -7.97
CA ASP A 65 1.31 16.58 -8.61
C ASP A 65 1.01 17.93 -9.27
N VAL A 66 -0.01 17.98 -10.11
CA VAL A 66 -0.42 19.19 -10.84
C VAL A 66 -0.75 20.34 -9.91
N PHE A 67 -1.59 20.12 -8.89
CA PHE A 67 -2.14 21.21 -8.08
C PHE A 67 -1.28 21.60 -6.89
N PHE A 68 -0.51 20.66 -6.33
CA PHE A 68 0.23 20.90 -5.08
C PHE A 68 1.75 20.96 -5.26
N LEU A 69 2.31 20.31 -6.29
CA LEU A 69 3.76 20.27 -6.49
C LEU A 69 4.21 21.14 -7.64
N ASP A 70 3.52 21.14 -8.77
CA ASP A 70 4.02 21.78 -10.00
C ASP A 70 2.97 22.68 -10.70
N TRP A 71 2.11 23.35 -9.91
CA TRP A 71 1.11 24.27 -10.45
C TRP A 71 1.72 25.41 -11.26
N ALA A 72 2.93 25.87 -10.87
CA ALA A 72 3.67 26.92 -11.59
C ALA A 72 3.94 26.56 -13.06
N TYR A 73 4.09 25.29 -13.38
CA TYR A 73 4.21 24.78 -14.75
C TYR A 73 2.83 24.58 -15.41
N TYR A 74 1.95 23.83 -14.74
CA TYR A 74 0.70 23.34 -15.35
C TYR A 74 -0.35 24.44 -15.61
N HIS A 75 -0.31 25.56 -14.87
CA HIS A 75 -1.25 26.66 -15.15
C HIS A 75 -1.06 27.28 -16.56
N ASN A 76 0.14 27.14 -17.14
CA ASN A 76 0.43 27.54 -18.51
C ASN A 76 0.34 26.37 -19.53
N HIS A 77 0.23 25.12 -19.05
CA HIS A 77 0.25 23.92 -19.88
C HIS A 77 -0.91 22.98 -19.55
N LEU A 78 -2.13 23.53 -19.47
CA LEU A 78 -3.33 22.79 -19.03
C LEU A 78 -3.63 21.53 -19.89
N LEU A 79 -3.28 21.56 -21.17
CA LEU A 79 -3.47 20.44 -22.08
C LEU A 79 -2.56 19.23 -21.77
N GLU A 80 -1.51 19.43 -21.00
CA GLU A 80 -0.55 18.38 -20.61
C GLU A 80 -0.99 17.64 -19.33
N ILE A 81 -1.99 18.16 -18.61
CA ILE A 81 -2.49 17.53 -17.38
C ILE A 81 -2.89 16.06 -17.58
N PRO A 82 -3.56 15.65 -18.68
CA PRO A 82 -3.90 14.24 -18.90
C PRO A 82 -2.74 13.33 -19.28
N PHE A 83 -1.56 13.87 -19.60
CA PHE A 83 -0.42 13.09 -20.13
C PHE A 83 0.39 12.41 -19.03
N VAL A 84 -0.24 11.45 -18.34
CA VAL A 84 0.37 10.69 -17.23
C VAL A 84 1.63 9.92 -17.62
N TRP A 85 1.82 9.61 -18.89
CA TRP A 85 3.00 8.92 -19.42
C TRP A 85 4.27 9.78 -19.49
N GLN A 86 4.14 11.10 -19.32
CA GLN A 86 5.28 12.02 -19.26
C GLN A 86 5.91 12.09 -17.86
N GLY A 87 5.30 11.43 -16.87
CA GLY A 87 5.71 11.54 -15.46
C GLY A 87 4.85 12.53 -14.69
N GLY A 88 5.34 13.04 -13.55
CA GLY A 88 4.59 13.96 -12.69
C GLY A 88 3.44 13.24 -11.97
N MET A 89 3.81 12.38 -11.02
CA MET A 89 2.89 11.55 -10.25
C MET A 89 3.28 11.55 -8.77
N ALA A 90 2.43 12.08 -7.92
CA ALA A 90 2.68 12.15 -6.49
C ALA A 90 1.97 11.01 -5.74
N ILE A 91 2.74 10.19 -5.03
CA ILE A 91 2.21 9.06 -4.26
C ILE A 91 1.17 9.48 -3.22
N GLN A 92 1.30 10.67 -2.65
CA GLN A 92 0.38 11.23 -1.67
C GLN A 92 -1.05 11.30 -2.22
N GLY A 93 -1.20 11.81 -3.43
CA GLY A 93 -2.48 11.86 -4.12
C GLY A 93 -3.03 10.47 -4.41
N GLY A 94 -2.17 9.55 -4.83
CA GLY A 94 -2.55 8.15 -5.04
C GLY A 94 -3.14 7.50 -3.79
N VAL A 95 -2.49 7.68 -2.64
CA VAL A 95 -2.96 7.15 -1.35
C VAL A 95 -4.27 7.79 -0.93
N VAL A 96 -4.39 9.11 -0.98
CA VAL A 96 -5.60 9.83 -0.54
C VAL A 96 -6.80 9.44 -1.40
N PHE A 97 -6.68 9.54 -2.73
CA PHE A 97 -7.79 9.27 -3.64
C PHE A 97 -8.10 7.77 -3.71
N GLY A 98 -7.10 6.90 -3.68
CA GLY A 98 -7.30 5.46 -3.62
C GLY A 98 -8.03 5.02 -2.35
N THR A 99 -7.64 5.54 -1.18
CA THR A 99 -8.32 5.25 0.08
C THR A 99 -9.75 5.77 0.10
N LEU A 100 -9.97 7.00 -0.38
CA LEU A 100 -11.32 7.58 -0.47
C LEU A 100 -12.22 6.77 -1.40
N ALA A 101 -11.72 6.38 -2.57
CA ALA A 101 -12.45 5.54 -3.51
C ALA A 101 -12.75 4.15 -2.91
N GLY A 102 -11.80 3.55 -2.21
CA GLY A 102 -11.99 2.30 -1.48
C GLY A 102 -13.07 2.41 -0.39
N TYR A 103 -13.07 3.48 0.37
CA TYR A 103 -14.12 3.74 1.36
C TYR A 103 -15.51 3.89 0.71
N ILE A 104 -15.61 4.68 -0.37
CA ILE A 104 -16.87 4.87 -1.11
C ILE A 104 -17.35 3.55 -1.71
N TYR A 105 -16.43 2.76 -2.27
CA TYR A 105 -16.73 1.44 -2.82
C TYR A 105 -17.32 0.51 -1.75
N CYS A 106 -16.65 0.38 -0.61
CA CYS A 106 -17.12 -0.44 0.50
C CYS A 106 -18.51 0.02 0.99
N LYS A 107 -18.72 1.32 1.15
CA LYS A 107 -20.02 1.88 1.55
C LYS A 107 -21.12 1.57 0.53
N LYS A 108 -20.83 1.67 -0.76
CA LYS A 108 -21.79 1.38 -1.84
C LYS A 108 -22.21 -0.10 -1.86
N HIS A 109 -21.30 -1.00 -1.52
CA HIS A 109 -21.54 -2.45 -1.54
C HIS A 109 -21.89 -3.03 -0.16
N ALA A 110 -22.18 -2.16 0.84
CA ALA A 110 -22.48 -2.57 2.22
C ALA A 110 -21.38 -3.43 2.87
N ILE A 111 -20.11 -3.19 2.49
CA ILE A 111 -18.93 -3.83 3.04
C ILE A 111 -18.42 -3.00 4.22
N ASP A 112 -18.11 -3.64 5.34
CA ASP A 112 -17.47 -2.97 6.48
C ASP A 112 -16.02 -2.62 6.13
N PHE A 113 -15.76 -1.31 5.98
CA PHE A 113 -14.48 -0.80 5.49
C PHE A 113 -13.30 -1.18 6.40
N LEU A 114 -13.47 -1.12 7.74
CA LEU A 114 -12.38 -1.43 8.66
C LEU A 114 -12.04 -2.92 8.65
N ALA A 115 -13.05 -3.78 8.65
CA ALA A 115 -12.84 -5.22 8.55
C ALA A 115 -12.27 -5.63 7.18
N PHE A 116 -12.68 -4.95 6.11
CA PHE A 116 -12.13 -5.15 4.76
C PHE A 116 -10.68 -4.70 4.68
N ALA A 117 -10.35 -3.55 5.27
CA ALA A 117 -8.99 -3.03 5.32
C ALA A 117 -8.03 -3.98 6.07
N ASP A 118 -8.50 -4.66 7.12
CA ASP A 118 -7.71 -5.68 7.83
C ASP A 118 -7.31 -6.84 6.93
N LEU A 119 -8.20 -7.26 6.00
CA LEU A 119 -7.92 -8.34 5.05
C LEU A 119 -7.01 -7.88 3.89
N VAL A 120 -7.06 -6.59 3.54
CA VAL A 120 -6.22 -5.99 2.49
C VAL A 120 -4.82 -5.67 3.01
N ALA A 121 -4.65 -5.32 4.27
CA ALA A 121 -3.39 -4.83 4.83
C ALA A 121 -2.19 -5.79 4.62
N PRO A 122 -2.29 -7.11 4.90
CA PRO A 122 -1.20 -8.05 4.61
C PRO A 122 -0.88 -8.12 3.12
N ALA A 123 -1.90 -8.12 2.26
CA ALA A 123 -1.73 -8.17 0.82
C ALA A 123 -1.05 -6.90 0.27
N ALA A 124 -1.36 -5.74 0.83
CA ALA A 124 -0.77 -4.47 0.44
C ALA A 124 0.74 -4.43 0.74
N ILE A 125 1.16 -4.83 1.95
CA ILE A 125 2.59 -4.84 2.30
C ILE A 125 3.38 -5.86 1.49
N LEU A 126 2.80 -7.00 1.13
CA LEU A 126 3.43 -7.96 0.22
C LEU A 126 3.61 -7.34 -1.18
N GLY A 127 2.60 -6.65 -1.69
CA GLY A 127 2.71 -5.92 -2.95
C GLY A 127 3.80 -4.84 -2.90
N GLN A 128 3.92 -4.11 -1.80
CA GLN A 128 4.99 -3.13 -1.58
C GLN A 128 6.37 -3.80 -1.60
N SER A 129 6.55 -4.92 -0.91
CA SER A 129 7.80 -5.69 -0.91
C SER A 129 8.23 -6.08 -2.34
N ILE A 130 7.32 -6.62 -3.16
CA ILE A 130 7.61 -6.95 -4.55
C ILE A 130 7.92 -5.68 -5.35
N GLY A 131 7.22 -4.58 -5.08
CA GLY A 131 7.47 -3.27 -5.70
C GLY A 131 8.89 -2.73 -5.45
N ARG A 132 9.52 -3.04 -4.30
CA ARG A 132 10.92 -2.67 -4.03
C ARG A 132 11.92 -3.34 -5.00
N MET A 133 11.59 -4.52 -5.52
CA MET A 133 12.39 -5.12 -6.58
C MET A 133 12.31 -4.33 -7.89
N ALA A 134 11.19 -3.65 -8.15
CA ALA A 134 11.09 -2.74 -9.30
C ALA A 134 12.01 -1.53 -9.14
N ASN A 135 12.09 -0.94 -7.93
CA ASN A 135 13.02 0.15 -7.64
C ASN A 135 14.48 -0.28 -7.87
N LEU A 136 14.87 -1.46 -7.36
CA LEU A 136 16.19 -2.02 -7.59
C LEU A 136 16.54 -2.14 -9.08
N MET A 137 15.61 -2.67 -9.90
CA MET A 137 15.83 -2.82 -11.34
C MET A 137 15.90 -1.49 -12.09
N ASN A 138 15.18 -0.48 -11.60
CA ASN A 138 15.16 0.87 -12.15
C ASN A 138 16.37 1.71 -11.68
N GLY A 139 16.97 1.35 -10.54
CA GLY A 139 18.08 2.08 -9.92
C GLY A 139 17.64 3.38 -9.27
N ASP A 140 16.46 3.37 -8.65
CA ASP A 140 15.92 4.42 -7.80
C ASP A 140 15.68 3.91 -6.37
N ALA A 141 15.34 4.81 -5.45
CA ALA A 141 15.17 4.48 -4.04
C ALA A 141 16.43 3.92 -3.34
N PHE A 142 17.60 4.16 -3.92
CA PHE A 142 18.91 3.69 -3.47
C PHE A 142 19.38 4.36 -2.18
N GLY A 143 20.36 3.73 -1.51
CA GLY A 143 21.01 4.27 -0.33
C GLY A 143 22.16 5.23 -0.67
N HIS A 144 22.70 5.90 0.35
CA HIS A 144 23.92 6.69 0.22
C HIS A 144 25.18 5.78 0.14
N PRO A 145 26.37 6.31 -0.24
CA PRO A 145 27.60 5.53 -0.29
C PRO A 145 27.95 4.88 1.04
N THR A 146 28.38 3.61 1.00
CA THR A 146 28.77 2.88 2.21
C THR A 146 30.13 3.29 2.75
N GLY A 147 30.96 3.90 1.90
CA GLY A 147 32.37 4.26 2.23
C GLY A 147 33.33 3.06 2.25
N GLY A 148 32.88 1.88 1.82
CA GLY A 148 33.68 0.65 1.77
C GLY A 148 33.34 -0.22 0.55
N ASP A 149 33.73 -1.48 0.59
CA ASP A 149 33.49 -2.44 -0.50
C ASP A 149 32.11 -3.11 -0.47
N PHE A 150 31.36 -2.96 0.61
CA PHE A 150 30.00 -3.49 0.75
C PHE A 150 29.00 -2.58 0.06
N GLY A 151 28.03 -3.18 -0.61
CA GLY A 151 26.88 -2.46 -1.19
C GLY A 151 26.59 -2.85 -2.62
N ILE A 152 25.71 -2.06 -3.27
CA ILE A 152 25.30 -2.29 -4.65
C ILE A 152 26.02 -1.30 -5.57
N LEU A 153 26.63 -1.83 -6.62
CA LEU A 153 27.14 -1.04 -7.74
C LEU A 153 26.06 -0.96 -8.83
N TYR A 154 25.60 0.24 -9.08
CA TYR A 154 24.55 0.47 -10.08
C TYR A 154 25.12 0.70 -11.47
N PRO A 155 24.43 0.24 -12.54
CA PRO A 155 24.81 0.51 -13.93
C PRO A 155 24.80 2.01 -14.25
N THR A 156 25.63 2.42 -15.21
CA THR A 156 25.79 3.82 -15.65
C THR A 156 24.52 4.51 -16.13
N THR A 157 23.51 3.73 -16.54
CA THR A 157 22.22 4.22 -17.04
C THR A 157 21.25 4.62 -15.91
N THR A 158 21.52 4.24 -14.67
CA THR A 158 20.62 4.45 -13.52
C THR A 158 20.79 5.82 -12.90
N LEU A 159 19.75 6.27 -12.17
CA LEU A 159 19.80 7.51 -11.39
C LEU A 159 20.85 7.42 -10.27
N ALA A 160 20.95 6.26 -9.61
CA ALA A 160 21.93 5.98 -8.57
C ALA A 160 23.37 6.25 -9.04
N TYR A 161 23.74 5.72 -10.22
CA TYR A 161 25.07 5.97 -10.79
C TYR A 161 25.28 7.44 -11.18
N LYS A 162 24.25 8.09 -11.74
CA LYS A 162 24.33 9.53 -12.08
C LYS A 162 24.54 10.41 -10.86
N THR A 163 24.04 9.99 -9.69
CA THR A 163 24.15 10.74 -8.45
C THR A 163 25.50 10.53 -7.76
N TYR A 164 25.96 9.27 -7.66
CA TYR A 164 27.12 8.91 -6.85
C TYR A 164 28.29 8.27 -7.63
N GLY A 165 28.12 8.01 -8.93
CA GLY A 165 29.14 7.36 -9.75
C GLY A 165 29.33 5.88 -9.42
N ALA A 166 30.53 5.34 -9.65
CA ALA A 166 30.88 3.94 -9.43
C ALA A 166 31.25 3.67 -7.96
N GLN A 167 30.32 3.91 -7.04
CA GLN A 167 30.52 3.67 -5.62
C GLN A 167 29.49 2.62 -5.10
N PRO A 168 29.87 1.74 -4.15
CA PRO A 168 28.93 0.87 -3.47
C PRO A 168 27.95 1.68 -2.62
N LEU A 169 26.65 1.48 -2.86
CA LEU A 169 25.58 2.15 -2.13
C LEU A 169 24.86 1.17 -1.20
N TRP A 170 24.33 1.67 -0.07
CA TRP A 170 23.51 0.88 0.83
C TRP A 170 22.30 0.31 0.09
N PRO A 171 21.97 -0.99 0.23
CA PRO A 171 20.84 -1.63 -0.47
C PRO A 171 19.50 -1.32 0.22
N ALA A 172 19.16 -0.03 0.35
CA ALA A 172 18.01 0.45 1.13
C ALA A 172 16.69 -0.15 0.64
N GLU A 173 16.49 -0.23 -0.68
CA GLU A 173 15.32 -0.80 -1.31
C GLU A 173 15.18 -2.31 -1.08
N ILE A 174 16.30 -3.05 -1.04
CA ILE A 174 16.29 -4.49 -0.72
C ILE A 174 15.90 -4.71 0.73
N TRP A 175 16.50 -3.95 1.65
CA TRP A 175 16.19 -4.07 3.07
C TRP A 175 14.75 -3.66 3.38
N GLU A 176 14.24 -2.63 2.71
CA GLU A 176 12.85 -2.25 2.83
C GLU A 176 11.94 -3.40 2.36
N GLY A 177 12.21 -4.01 1.20
CA GLY A 177 11.46 -5.16 0.72
C GLY A 177 11.50 -6.36 1.68
N GLN A 178 12.66 -6.66 2.29
CA GLN A 178 12.79 -7.75 3.27
C GLN A 178 11.99 -7.48 4.56
N ILE A 179 12.05 -6.25 5.07
CA ILE A 179 11.27 -5.85 6.26
C ILE A 179 9.77 -5.92 5.95
N ASP A 180 9.35 -5.51 4.75
CA ASP A 180 7.95 -5.61 4.30
C ASP A 180 7.46 -7.07 4.29
N VAL A 181 8.31 -8.04 3.88
CA VAL A 181 7.98 -9.48 4.00
C VAL A 181 7.82 -9.91 5.46
N LEU A 182 8.71 -9.46 6.34
CA LEU A 182 8.59 -9.77 7.77
C LEU A 182 7.31 -9.19 8.37
N ILE A 183 6.95 -7.96 8.00
CA ILE A 183 5.69 -7.33 8.41
C ILE A 183 4.50 -8.14 7.86
N PHE A 184 4.54 -8.58 6.60
CA PHE A 184 3.51 -9.43 6.01
C PHE A 184 3.27 -10.70 6.83
N VAL A 185 4.33 -11.44 7.14
CA VAL A 185 4.25 -12.67 7.94
C VAL A 185 3.71 -12.37 9.34
N PHE A 186 4.17 -11.28 9.96
CA PHE A 186 3.71 -10.87 11.27
C PHE A 186 2.22 -10.49 11.28
N LEU A 187 1.74 -9.77 10.27
CA LEU A 187 0.32 -9.43 10.14
C LEU A 187 -0.56 -10.67 9.96
N LEU A 188 -0.11 -11.66 9.16
CA LEU A 188 -0.80 -12.94 9.03
C LEU A 188 -0.87 -13.70 10.35
N PHE A 189 0.24 -13.74 11.09
CA PHE A 189 0.28 -14.36 12.42
C PHE A 189 -0.67 -13.63 13.39
N PHE A 190 -0.61 -12.30 13.44
CA PHE A 190 -1.46 -11.51 14.33
C PHE A 190 -2.95 -11.63 13.96
N SER A 191 -3.29 -11.75 12.66
CA SER A 191 -4.67 -11.94 12.20
C SER A 191 -5.31 -13.25 12.67
N SER A 192 -4.50 -14.22 13.14
CA SER A 192 -5.00 -15.47 13.72
C SER A 192 -5.54 -15.32 15.14
N PHE A 193 -5.30 -14.17 15.77
CA PHE A 193 -5.82 -13.88 17.11
C PHE A 193 -7.07 -12.97 17.02
N ARG A 194 -7.89 -13.01 18.07
CA ARG A 194 -9.05 -12.14 18.19
C ARG A 194 -8.60 -10.66 18.24
N HIS A 195 -9.16 -9.85 17.37
CA HIS A 195 -8.83 -8.42 17.27
C HIS A 195 -10.07 -7.59 16.92
N LYS A 196 -10.00 -6.29 17.10
CA LYS A 196 -11.05 -5.35 16.69
C LYS A 196 -10.88 -5.00 15.21
N LYS A 197 -11.99 -4.67 14.54
CA LYS A 197 -11.99 -4.20 13.15
C LYS A 197 -11.08 -2.99 12.98
N GLY A 198 -10.20 -3.03 12.00
CA GLY A 198 -9.22 -1.98 11.70
C GLY A 198 -7.89 -2.10 12.44
N GLN A 199 -7.74 -3.05 13.38
CA GLN A 199 -6.49 -3.19 14.14
C GLN A 199 -5.33 -3.76 13.30
N ILE A 200 -5.58 -4.70 12.39
CA ILE A 200 -4.55 -5.21 11.48
C ILE A 200 -4.06 -4.09 10.56
N PHE A 201 -5.00 -3.28 10.06
CA PHE A 201 -4.65 -2.14 9.23
C PHE A 201 -3.83 -1.08 10.00
N CYS A 202 -4.21 -0.73 11.23
CA CYS A 202 -3.42 0.17 12.08
C CYS A 202 -2.01 -0.38 12.32
N LEU A 203 -1.90 -1.68 12.57
CA LEU A 203 -0.61 -2.35 12.79
C LEU A 203 0.27 -2.31 11.54
N TYR A 204 -0.30 -2.59 10.36
CA TYR A 204 0.37 -2.43 9.08
C TYR A 204 0.93 -1.02 8.92
N VAL A 205 0.08 -0.01 9.09
CA VAL A 205 0.47 1.40 8.91
C VAL A 205 1.56 1.80 9.90
N ALA A 206 1.47 1.37 11.17
CA ALA A 206 2.46 1.67 12.20
C ALA A 206 3.80 1.01 11.92
N LEU A 207 3.82 -0.29 11.60
CA LEU A 207 5.05 -1.04 11.35
C LEU A 207 5.75 -0.59 10.07
N TYR A 208 5.00 -0.36 8.99
CA TYR A 208 5.56 0.19 7.76
C TYR A 208 6.16 1.59 7.98
N SER A 209 5.44 2.48 8.67
CA SER A 209 5.96 3.81 8.96
C SER A 209 7.19 3.78 9.87
N LEU A 210 7.24 2.83 10.80
CA LEU A 210 8.40 2.62 11.66
C LEU A 210 9.63 2.17 10.85
N SER A 211 9.45 1.18 9.98
CA SER A 211 10.52 0.72 9.08
C SER A 211 11.00 1.83 8.17
N ARG A 212 10.06 2.59 7.61
CA ARG A 212 10.34 3.73 6.74
C ARG A 212 11.11 4.83 7.46
N PHE A 213 10.79 5.12 8.72
CA PHE A 213 11.52 6.09 9.52
C PHE A 213 13.00 5.72 9.67
N PHE A 214 13.31 4.46 9.99
CA PHE A 214 14.69 4.01 10.18
C PHE A 214 15.44 3.88 8.86
N LEU A 215 14.83 3.32 7.84
CA LEU A 215 15.48 3.13 6.54
C LEU A 215 15.77 4.45 5.82
N GLU A 216 15.03 5.50 6.14
CA GLU A 216 15.27 6.82 5.56
C GLU A 216 16.66 7.38 5.91
N PHE A 217 17.26 6.99 7.03
CA PHE A 217 18.64 7.36 7.35
C PHE A 217 19.66 6.77 6.38
N LEU A 218 19.32 5.71 5.68
CA LEU A 218 20.18 5.06 4.69
C LEU A 218 19.96 5.57 3.27
N ARG A 219 18.87 6.31 3.04
CA ARG A 219 18.47 6.79 1.71
C ARG A 219 19.40 7.88 1.20
N GLY A 220 19.78 7.77 -0.09
CA GLY A 220 20.67 8.70 -0.76
C GLY A 220 20.03 9.53 -1.87
N ASP A 221 18.75 9.34 -2.13
CA ASP A 221 18.02 10.01 -3.22
C ASP A 221 17.30 11.31 -2.80
N TYR A 222 17.43 11.74 -1.53
CA TYR A 222 16.87 12.98 -1.02
C TYR A 222 17.96 14.02 -0.68
N VAL A 223 17.73 15.27 -1.07
CA VAL A 223 18.77 16.31 -1.06
C VAL A 223 18.66 17.27 0.13
N THR A 224 17.51 17.41 0.79
CA THR A 224 17.35 18.42 1.84
C THR A 224 16.54 17.95 3.05
N PRO A 225 17.18 17.89 4.24
CA PRO A 225 16.43 17.66 5.47
C PRO A 225 15.68 18.93 5.89
N THR A 226 14.43 18.76 6.31
CA THR A 226 13.65 19.80 6.99
C THR A 226 13.81 19.60 8.50
N LEU A 227 14.31 20.59 9.22
CA LEU A 227 14.58 20.50 10.68
C LEU A 227 15.51 19.33 11.08
N GLY A 228 16.46 18.94 10.23
CA GLY A 228 17.37 17.82 10.49
C GLY A 228 16.79 16.43 10.22
N LEU A 229 15.53 16.32 9.82
CA LEU A 229 14.86 15.10 9.40
C LEU A 229 14.36 15.22 7.96
N HIS A 230 14.37 14.11 7.23
CA HIS A 230 13.74 14.05 5.91
C HIS A 230 12.22 14.15 6.02
N SER A 231 11.56 14.69 5.00
CA SER A 231 10.09 14.82 4.98
C SER A 231 9.36 13.47 5.19
N ALA A 232 9.93 12.38 4.69
CA ALA A 232 9.40 11.03 4.91
C ALA A 232 9.49 10.60 6.38
N GLN A 233 10.53 11.02 7.13
CA GLN A 233 10.65 10.72 8.56
C GLN A 233 9.60 11.48 9.38
N VAL A 234 9.39 12.77 9.08
CA VAL A 234 8.36 13.59 9.74
C VAL A 234 6.97 13.00 9.48
N THR A 235 6.67 12.66 8.22
CA THR A 235 5.41 12.01 7.86
C THR A 235 5.24 10.67 8.58
N SER A 236 6.30 9.85 8.65
CA SER A 236 6.26 8.56 9.35
C SER A 236 5.94 8.72 10.84
N LEU A 237 6.54 9.70 11.53
CA LEU A 237 6.24 9.96 12.94
C LEU A 237 4.78 10.36 13.15
N ILE A 238 4.25 11.25 12.32
CA ILE A 238 2.85 11.67 12.38
C ILE A 238 1.93 10.47 12.18
N VAL A 239 2.22 9.63 11.19
CA VAL A 239 1.42 8.46 10.86
C VAL A 239 1.48 7.40 11.95
N ILE A 240 2.67 7.16 12.56
CA ILE A 240 2.81 6.26 13.71
C ILE A 240 1.93 6.71 14.88
N VAL A 241 2.00 8.00 15.24
CA VAL A 241 1.19 8.56 16.34
C VAL A 241 -0.30 8.41 16.03
N ALA A 242 -0.72 8.73 14.81
CA ALA A 242 -2.11 8.57 14.38
C ALA A 242 -2.57 7.10 14.43
N ALA A 243 -1.73 6.16 13.98
CA ALA A 243 -2.03 4.73 14.02
C ALA A 243 -2.15 4.20 15.45
N ILE A 244 -1.29 4.65 16.37
CA ILE A 244 -1.36 4.28 17.79
C ILE A 244 -2.65 4.82 18.43
N ILE A 245 -3.00 6.09 18.18
CA ILE A 245 -4.23 6.69 18.68
C ILE A 245 -5.44 5.92 18.13
N ALA A 246 -5.46 5.63 16.83
CA ALA A 246 -6.53 4.85 16.22
C ALA A 246 -6.61 3.44 16.82
N TRP A 247 -5.48 2.76 17.02
CA TRP A 247 -5.42 1.45 17.69
C TRP A 247 -6.05 1.49 19.08
N ILE A 248 -5.64 2.44 19.92
CA ILE A 248 -6.17 2.61 21.30
C ILE A 248 -7.69 2.88 21.25
N TYR A 249 -8.12 3.77 20.36
CA TYR A 249 -9.53 4.07 20.17
C TYR A 249 -10.33 2.81 19.77
N LEU A 250 -9.83 2.03 18.81
CA LEU A 250 -10.47 0.78 18.36
C LEU A 250 -10.45 -0.27 19.46
N GLN A 251 -9.42 -0.33 20.30
CA GLN A 251 -9.37 -1.25 21.43
C GLN A 251 -10.49 -0.96 22.45
N ILE A 252 -10.80 0.32 22.68
CA ILE A 252 -11.79 0.75 23.68
C ILE A 252 -13.22 0.74 23.11
N LYS A 253 -13.39 1.20 21.87
CA LYS A 253 -14.71 1.47 21.26
C LYS A 253 -15.02 0.58 20.05
N GLY A 254 -14.03 -0.13 19.53
CA GLY A 254 -14.18 -0.94 18.30
C GLY A 254 -15.01 -2.19 18.51
N GLN A 255 -15.59 -2.65 17.42
CA GLN A 255 -16.29 -3.94 17.35
C GLN A 255 -15.30 -5.08 17.08
N ASP A 256 -15.57 -6.26 17.64
CA ASP A 256 -14.78 -7.47 17.35
C ASP A 256 -14.85 -7.82 15.86
N ASN A 257 -13.71 -8.17 15.29
CA ASN A 257 -13.62 -8.62 13.92
C ASN A 257 -13.84 -10.16 13.89
N ILE A 258 -15.12 -10.56 14.00
CA ILE A 258 -15.51 -11.97 14.00
C ILE A 258 -15.83 -12.38 12.57
N SER A 259 -15.11 -13.36 12.07
CA SER A 259 -15.37 -14.00 10.78
C SER A 259 -16.49 -15.05 10.91
N PRO A 260 -17.34 -15.25 9.90
CA PRO A 260 -18.27 -16.37 9.88
C PRO A 260 -17.61 -17.74 10.06
N THR A 261 -16.35 -17.89 9.64
CA THR A 261 -15.56 -19.12 9.79
C THR A 261 -15.05 -19.35 11.21
N ASP A 262 -15.05 -18.31 12.07
CA ASP A 262 -14.63 -18.40 13.47
C ASP A 262 -15.79 -18.72 14.42
N LEU A 263 -17.02 -18.74 13.90
CA LEU A 263 -18.20 -19.03 14.68
C LEU A 263 -18.35 -20.55 14.82
N THR A 264 -18.67 -21.00 16.04
CA THR A 264 -19.10 -22.40 16.25
C THR A 264 -20.44 -22.67 15.57
N GLU A 265 -20.81 -23.94 15.36
CA GLU A 265 -22.10 -24.28 14.77
C GLU A 265 -23.27 -23.71 15.59
N ASP A 266 -23.16 -23.70 16.92
CA ASP A 266 -24.15 -23.10 17.81
C ASP A 266 -24.25 -21.57 17.64
N ASP A 267 -23.14 -20.89 17.50
CA ASP A 267 -23.08 -19.43 17.24
C ASP A 267 -23.70 -19.07 15.89
N GLN A 268 -23.47 -19.90 14.86
CA GLN A 268 -24.06 -19.75 13.54
C GLN A 268 -25.59 -19.92 13.58
N LEU A 269 -26.09 -20.90 14.30
CA LEU A 269 -27.53 -21.13 14.50
C LEU A 269 -28.19 -19.96 15.23
N VAL A 270 -27.53 -19.40 16.26
CA VAL A 270 -28.01 -18.22 17.01
C VAL A 270 -28.03 -16.97 16.13
N ALA A 271 -27.00 -16.78 15.29
CA ALA A 271 -26.93 -15.67 14.34
C ALA A 271 -28.04 -15.74 13.27
N LEU A 272 -28.29 -16.94 12.72
CA LEU A 272 -29.37 -17.17 11.77
C LEU A 272 -30.75 -16.92 12.38
N ALA A 273 -30.99 -17.38 13.61
CA ALA A 273 -32.26 -17.18 14.32
C ALA A 273 -32.53 -15.68 14.59
N LYS A 274 -31.48 -14.89 14.92
CA LYS A 274 -31.61 -13.44 15.10
C LYS A 274 -31.94 -12.74 13.77
N THR A 275 -31.33 -13.15 12.68
CA THR A 275 -31.58 -12.58 11.36
C THR A 275 -33.01 -12.83 10.88
N ASP A 276 -33.52 -14.04 11.09
CA ASP A 276 -34.92 -14.41 10.80
C ASP A 276 -35.92 -13.61 11.61
N THR A 277 -35.63 -13.37 12.87
CA THR A 277 -36.48 -12.57 13.75
C THR A 277 -36.55 -11.10 13.29
N ILE A 278 -35.43 -10.50 12.90
CA ILE A 278 -35.36 -9.13 12.37
C ILE A 278 -36.13 -9.04 11.05
N THR A 279 -35.97 -10.02 10.17
CA THR A 279 -36.65 -10.05 8.88
C THR A 279 -38.17 -10.20 9.02
N LYS A 280 -38.64 -11.01 9.97
CA LYS A 280 -40.06 -11.17 10.28
C LYS A 280 -40.68 -9.91 10.89
N THR A 281 -39.95 -9.20 11.76
CA THR A 281 -40.40 -7.96 12.37
C THR A 281 -40.52 -6.83 11.33
N ARG A 282 -39.58 -6.78 10.36
CA ARG A 282 -39.61 -5.80 9.27
C ARG A 282 -40.72 -6.03 8.26
N LYS A 283 -41.18 -7.29 8.10
CA LYS A 283 -42.33 -7.64 7.22
C LYS A 283 -43.69 -7.39 7.91
N ARG A 284 -43.73 -7.32 9.25
CA ARG A 284 -44.97 -7.04 10.00
C ARG A 284 -45.21 -5.56 10.23
N GLY A 285 -44.22 -4.70 9.98
CA GLY A 285 -44.31 -3.25 10.13
C GLY A 285 -44.52 -2.49 8.80
N LYS A 286 -44.80 -3.19 7.72
CA LYS A 286 -45.30 -2.66 6.43
C LYS A 286 -46.73 -3.15 6.20
#